data_988eb8e12e970ec0f0330000944171dd
#
_entry.id   988eb8e12e970ec0f0330000944171dd
#
_cell.length_a   1.000
_cell.length_b   1.000
_cell.length_c   1.000
_cell.angle_alpha   90.00
_cell.angle_beta   90.00
_cell.angle_gamma   90.00
#
_symmetry.space_group_name_H-M   'P 1'
#
loop_
_entity.id
_entity.type
_entity.pdbx_description
1 polymer ?
#
loop_
_entity_poly.entity_id
_entity_poly.type
_entity_poly.pdbx_seq_one_letter_code
_entity_poly.pdbx_strand_id
1 'polypeptide(L)'
;MSGHSQFALLRQRRFLPFFAVQALGAFNDNVYRQAIIGLLFYLGIDAAQRTLYTNLAPALFILPYFLFSALAGQIAEKLEKQKLIVITTTMEIAIMSLAAVGFITENMVILLIALFCTGLQSTLFGPVKYSILPSVLKPEELTGGNGLVEMGTSISILCGMIFGGLIFQIAGSHGPEAAATAVIAIAVTGNLVARLVPRVDAGAPELKINWNPIPESRAIMRLTRRTLAVRNAVLGVSWFWFVGTVLTAQLPTYAQLNLGGQQDLYVFALALFSIGTGAGSLLCERLSGRTVEIGLVPLGAFGISAFLLDLYFARPGAAPATGLSIGQFVQQPGSVR
;
A
#
# COMPACT_ATOMS: atom_id res chain seq x y z
N MET A 1 21.44 -19.50 22.10
CA MET A 1 20.90 -18.24 21.51
C MET A 1 19.41 -18.41 21.33
N SER A 2 18.59 -17.88 22.23
CA SER A 2 17.13 -17.99 22.16
C SER A 2 16.65 -17.20 20.93
N GLY A 3 16.19 -17.93 19.91
CA GLY A 3 15.64 -17.34 18.71
C GLY A 3 14.34 -16.59 19.02
N HIS A 4 14.44 -15.31 19.34
CA HIS A 4 13.26 -14.47 19.42
C HIS A 4 12.69 -14.33 17.99
N SER A 5 11.55 -14.94 17.76
CA SER A 5 10.82 -14.80 16.50
C SER A 5 10.40 -13.33 16.33
N GLN A 6 10.58 -12.74 15.12
CA GLN A 6 10.07 -11.39 14.80
C GLN A 6 8.58 -11.24 15.15
N PHE A 7 7.79 -12.30 15.08
CA PHE A 7 6.38 -12.31 15.48
C PHE A 7 6.14 -11.99 16.96
N ALA A 8 7.18 -12.14 17.83
CA ALA A 8 7.08 -11.71 19.22
C ALA A 8 6.85 -10.20 19.36
N LEU A 9 7.24 -9.40 18.38
CA LEU A 9 6.97 -7.95 18.32
C LEU A 9 5.47 -7.64 18.29
N LEU A 10 4.66 -8.48 17.64
CA LEU A 10 3.21 -8.33 17.59
C LEU A 10 2.50 -8.52 18.95
N ARG A 11 3.23 -8.98 19.98
CA ARG A 11 2.72 -9.06 21.36
C ARG A 11 3.21 -7.92 22.25
N GLN A 12 4.04 -7.02 21.72
CA GLN A 12 4.64 -5.94 22.48
C GLN A 12 3.84 -4.65 22.35
N ARG A 13 3.50 -4.03 23.49
CA ARG A 13 2.74 -2.76 23.55
C ARG A 13 3.43 -1.60 22.83
N ARG A 14 4.75 -1.66 22.67
CA ARG A 14 5.51 -0.62 21.97
C ARG A 14 5.39 -0.71 20.44
N PHE A 15 5.05 -1.87 19.88
CA PHE A 15 5.02 -2.11 18.43
C PHE A 15 3.61 -2.39 17.88
N LEU A 16 2.82 -3.24 18.57
CA LEU A 16 1.51 -3.69 18.10
C LEU A 16 0.55 -2.55 17.72
N PRO A 17 0.37 -1.47 18.54
CA PRO A 17 -0.56 -0.40 18.18
C PRO A 17 -0.15 0.31 16.88
N PHE A 18 1.13 0.59 16.70
CA PHE A 18 1.65 1.18 15.48
C PHE A 18 1.44 0.26 14.26
N PHE A 19 1.78 -1.03 14.41
CA PHE A 19 1.55 -2.04 13.38
C PHE A 19 0.07 -2.10 12.96
N ALA A 20 -0.85 -2.12 13.93
CA ALA A 20 -2.29 -2.18 13.68
C ALA A 20 -2.80 -0.91 12.97
N VAL A 21 -2.35 0.29 13.38
CA VAL A 21 -2.74 1.55 12.73
C VAL A 21 -2.32 1.57 11.26
N GLN A 22 -1.05 1.25 10.96
CA GLN A 22 -0.57 1.26 9.58
C GLN A 22 -1.24 0.19 8.72
N ALA A 23 -1.56 -0.97 9.29
CA ALA A 23 -2.29 -2.03 8.60
C ALA A 23 -3.75 -1.65 8.33
N LEU A 24 -4.45 -1.06 9.31
CA LEU A 24 -5.82 -0.57 9.14
C LEU A 24 -5.90 0.57 8.12
N GLY A 25 -4.94 1.52 8.13
CA GLY A 25 -4.88 2.58 7.13
C GLY A 25 -4.70 2.01 5.72
N ALA A 26 -3.72 1.12 5.51
CA ALA A 26 -3.52 0.46 4.22
C ALA A 26 -4.74 -0.37 3.77
N PHE A 27 -5.41 -1.02 4.71
CA PHE A 27 -6.66 -1.74 4.46
C PHE A 27 -7.77 -0.79 4.00
N ASN A 28 -8.01 0.30 4.75
CA ASN A 28 -9.05 1.28 4.45
C ASN A 28 -8.86 1.97 3.11
N ASP A 29 -7.63 2.39 2.79
CA ASP A 29 -7.28 2.99 1.50
C ASP A 29 -7.68 2.08 0.32
N ASN A 30 -7.47 0.77 0.47
CA ASN A 30 -7.78 -0.19 -0.58
C ASN A 30 -9.26 -0.58 -0.61
N VAL A 31 -9.92 -0.68 0.56
CA VAL A 31 -11.38 -0.81 0.64
C VAL A 31 -12.05 0.35 -0.09
N TYR A 32 -11.63 1.58 0.22
CA TYR A 32 -12.19 2.79 -0.37
C TYR A 32 -12.00 2.84 -1.89
N ARG A 33 -10.78 2.63 -2.37
CA ARG A 33 -10.52 2.62 -3.83
C ARG A 33 -11.32 1.56 -4.56
N GLN A 34 -11.42 0.37 -3.99
CA GLN A 34 -12.15 -0.72 -4.62
C GLN A 34 -13.66 -0.53 -4.53
N ALA A 35 -14.16 0.09 -3.46
CA ALA A 35 -15.57 0.45 -3.33
C ALA A 35 -15.99 1.51 -4.37
N ILE A 36 -15.12 2.47 -4.73
CA ILE A 36 -15.36 3.39 -5.85
C ILE A 36 -15.59 2.60 -7.14
N ILE A 37 -14.73 1.61 -7.43
CA ILE A 37 -14.89 0.76 -8.61
C ILE A 37 -16.21 -0.02 -8.54
N GLY A 38 -16.54 -0.57 -7.36
CA GLY A 38 -17.82 -1.24 -7.12
C GLY A 38 -19.03 -0.34 -7.41
N LEU A 39 -18.98 0.93 -6.97
CA LEU A 39 -20.03 1.91 -7.27
C LEU A 39 -20.18 2.17 -8.76
N LEU A 40 -19.08 2.25 -9.52
CA LEU A 40 -19.14 2.45 -10.98
C LEU A 40 -19.87 1.31 -11.71
N PHE A 41 -19.73 0.09 -11.23
CA PHE A 41 -20.48 -1.06 -11.74
C PHE A 41 -21.94 -1.05 -11.26
N TYR A 42 -22.17 -0.69 -10.01
CA TYR A 42 -23.50 -0.57 -9.40
C TYR A 42 -24.38 0.45 -10.17
N LEU A 43 -23.81 1.60 -10.51
CA LEU A 43 -24.51 2.66 -11.26
C LEU A 43 -24.68 2.35 -12.76
N GLY A 44 -24.11 1.25 -13.27
CA GLY A 44 -24.20 0.90 -14.68
C GLY A 44 -23.54 1.93 -15.63
N ILE A 45 -22.53 2.66 -15.16
CA ILE A 45 -21.81 3.68 -15.94
C ILE A 45 -21.18 3.04 -17.17
N ASP A 46 -21.24 3.75 -18.30
CA ASP A 46 -20.69 3.26 -19.57
C ASP A 46 -19.19 2.93 -19.49
N ALA A 47 -18.72 2.06 -20.38
CA ALA A 47 -17.36 1.54 -20.33
C ALA A 47 -16.28 2.62 -20.49
N ALA A 48 -16.54 3.69 -21.26
CA ALA A 48 -15.56 4.75 -21.49
C ALA A 48 -15.39 5.62 -20.23
N GLN A 49 -16.48 6.04 -19.61
CA GLN A 49 -16.46 6.79 -18.35
C GLN A 49 -15.88 5.95 -17.20
N ARG A 50 -16.24 4.67 -17.12
CA ARG A 50 -15.68 3.76 -16.13
C ARG A 50 -14.16 3.64 -16.27
N THR A 51 -13.65 3.48 -17.48
CA THR A 51 -12.20 3.44 -17.75
C THR A 51 -11.53 4.75 -17.34
N LEU A 52 -12.15 5.90 -17.62
CA LEU A 52 -11.65 7.21 -17.22
C LEU A 52 -11.51 7.29 -15.69
N TYR A 53 -12.54 6.97 -14.93
CA TYR A 53 -12.53 7.04 -13.48
C TYR A 53 -11.55 6.03 -12.84
N THR A 54 -11.48 4.82 -13.38
CA THR A 54 -10.55 3.77 -12.92
C THR A 54 -9.09 4.18 -13.10
N ASN A 55 -8.75 4.91 -14.17
CA ASN A 55 -7.41 5.41 -14.42
C ASN A 55 -7.11 6.71 -13.64
N LEU A 56 -8.11 7.58 -13.46
CA LEU A 56 -7.97 8.84 -12.75
C LEU A 56 -7.78 8.64 -11.24
N ALA A 57 -8.44 7.64 -10.66
CA ALA A 57 -8.40 7.38 -9.24
C ALA A 57 -6.97 7.13 -8.70
N PRO A 58 -6.15 6.23 -9.26
CA PRO A 58 -4.76 6.06 -8.83
C PRO A 58 -3.91 7.32 -9.01
N ALA A 59 -4.13 8.06 -10.10
CA ALA A 59 -3.40 9.30 -10.37
C ALA A 59 -3.67 10.36 -9.31
N LEU A 60 -4.94 10.57 -8.93
CA LEU A 60 -5.34 11.50 -7.88
C LEU A 60 -4.82 11.08 -6.51
N PHE A 61 -4.78 9.79 -6.21
CA PHE A 61 -4.22 9.29 -4.95
C PHE A 61 -2.71 9.51 -4.84
N ILE A 62 -1.97 9.34 -5.95
CA ILE A 62 -0.50 9.48 -5.96
C ILE A 62 -0.05 10.94 -6.07
N LEU A 63 -0.85 11.81 -6.67
CA LEU A 63 -0.50 13.21 -6.90
C LEU A 63 -0.04 13.96 -5.64
N PRO A 64 -0.70 13.84 -4.47
CA PRO A 64 -0.24 14.48 -3.24
C PRO A 64 1.15 14.04 -2.79
N TYR A 65 1.53 12.76 -2.99
CA TYR A 65 2.87 12.28 -2.65
C TYR A 65 3.94 13.02 -3.45
N PHE A 66 3.69 13.27 -4.72
CA PHE A 66 4.61 14.02 -5.56
C PHE A 66 4.72 15.49 -5.15
N LEU A 67 3.59 16.11 -4.80
CA LEU A 67 3.53 17.54 -4.49
C LEU A 67 4.00 17.87 -3.05
N PHE A 68 3.68 17.03 -2.08
CA PHE A 68 3.77 17.38 -0.65
C PHE A 68 4.73 16.50 0.16
N SER A 69 5.44 15.53 -0.42
CA SER A 69 6.33 14.65 0.34
C SER A 69 7.43 15.38 1.11
N ALA A 70 8.03 16.43 0.52
CA ALA A 70 9.04 17.23 1.19
C ALA A 70 8.48 18.00 2.40
N LEU A 71 7.25 18.52 2.29
CA LEU A 71 6.55 19.18 3.39
C LEU A 71 6.16 18.18 4.48
N ALA A 72 5.66 17.01 4.08
CA ALA A 72 5.30 15.93 4.98
C ALA A 72 6.51 15.46 5.82
N GLY A 73 7.69 15.37 5.21
CA GLY A 73 8.94 15.06 5.91
C GLY A 73 9.28 16.09 6.98
N GLN A 74 9.19 17.39 6.68
CA GLN A 74 9.43 18.47 7.65
C GLN A 74 8.43 18.41 8.82
N ILE A 75 7.14 18.18 8.53
CA ILE A 75 6.10 18.05 9.55
C ILE A 75 6.38 16.84 10.46
N ALA A 76 6.79 15.72 9.88
CA ALA A 76 7.12 14.50 10.62
C ALA A 76 8.35 14.65 11.53
N GLU A 77 9.33 15.47 11.15
CA GLU A 77 10.48 15.78 12.01
C GLU A 77 10.15 16.78 13.12
N LYS A 78 9.25 17.72 12.83
CA LYS A 78 8.88 18.78 13.78
C LYS A 78 7.92 18.32 14.86
N LEU A 79 7.03 17.38 14.57
CA LEU A 79 5.99 16.95 15.49
C LEU A 79 6.36 15.65 16.21
N GLU A 80 5.83 15.50 17.43
CA GLU A 80 5.83 14.22 18.15
C GLU A 80 5.17 13.14 17.27
N LYS A 81 5.81 11.97 17.14
CA LYS A 81 5.39 10.92 16.19
C LYS A 81 3.97 10.42 16.48
N GLN A 82 3.65 10.13 17.75
CA GLN A 82 2.30 9.70 18.13
C GLN A 82 1.26 10.77 17.82
N LYS A 83 1.55 12.03 18.14
CA LYS A 83 0.63 13.15 17.87
C LYS A 83 0.34 13.25 16.37
N LEU A 84 1.35 13.10 15.51
CA LEU A 84 1.16 13.15 14.07
C LEU A 84 0.33 11.94 13.58
N ILE A 85 0.54 10.74 14.13
CA ILE A 85 -0.28 9.56 13.83
C ILE A 85 -1.75 9.80 14.20
N VAL A 86 -2.01 10.36 15.39
CA VAL A 86 -3.39 10.69 15.81
C VAL A 86 -4.02 11.77 14.92
N ILE A 87 -3.26 12.81 14.53
CA ILE A 87 -3.74 13.83 13.60
C ILE A 87 -4.11 13.21 12.25
N THR A 88 -3.23 12.41 11.66
CA THR A 88 -3.48 11.80 10.35
C THR A 88 -4.66 10.84 10.36
N THR A 89 -4.82 10.03 11.42
CA THR A 89 -5.99 9.16 11.56
C THR A 89 -7.29 9.93 11.88
N THR A 90 -7.21 11.09 12.52
CA THR A 90 -8.37 11.97 12.69
C THR A 90 -8.77 12.62 11.36
N MET A 91 -7.78 13.04 10.55
CA MET A 91 -8.04 13.50 9.18
C MET A 91 -8.69 12.40 8.34
N GLU A 92 -8.26 11.14 8.51
CA GLU A 92 -8.86 9.99 7.83
C GLU A 92 -10.36 9.86 8.14
N ILE A 93 -10.77 10.02 9.40
CA ILE A 93 -12.21 10.02 9.77
C ILE A 93 -12.97 11.12 9.00
N ALA A 94 -12.45 12.34 8.95
CA ALA A 94 -13.09 13.44 8.23
C ALA A 94 -13.18 13.16 6.72
N ILE A 95 -12.11 12.63 6.14
CA ILE A 95 -12.06 12.26 4.71
C ILE A 95 -13.04 11.12 4.41
N MET A 96 -13.08 10.08 5.25
CA MET A 96 -14.02 8.97 5.07
C MET A 96 -15.47 9.37 5.31
N SER A 97 -15.72 10.38 6.14
CA SER A 97 -17.05 11.00 6.27
C SER A 97 -17.45 11.74 4.99
N LEU A 98 -16.52 12.45 4.34
CA LEU A 98 -16.75 13.05 3.03
C LEU A 98 -16.99 11.98 1.96
N ALA A 99 -16.20 10.89 1.99
CA ALA A 99 -16.39 9.75 1.09
C ALA A 99 -17.75 9.09 1.28
N ALA A 100 -18.22 8.97 2.53
CA ALA A 100 -19.54 8.43 2.84
C ALA A 100 -20.67 9.28 2.24
N VAL A 101 -20.57 10.61 2.30
CA VAL A 101 -21.49 11.50 1.58
C VAL A 101 -21.44 11.20 0.07
N GLY A 102 -20.24 11.04 -0.49
CA GLY A 102 -20.08 10.70 -1.90
C GLY A 102 -20.71 9.37 -2.30
N PHE A 103 -20.61 8.32 -1.46
CA PHE A 103 -21.28 7.03 -1.68
C PHE A 103 -22.79 7.14 -1.60
N ILE A 104 -23.32 7.74 -0.53
CA ILE A 104 -24.78 7.88 -0.31
C ILE A 104 -25.44 8.75 -1.39
N THR A 105 -24.75 9.80 -1.84
CA THR A 105 -25.25 10.68 -2.91
C THR A 105 -24.86 10.23 -4.31
N GLU A 106 -24.14 9.09 -4.41
CA GLU A 106 -23.64 8.52 -5.67
C GLU A 106 -22.81 9.52 -6.50
N ASN A 107 -22.15 10.46 -5.83
CA ASN A 107 -21.43 11.55 -6.46
C ASN A 107 -19.94 11.25 -6.63
N MET A 108 -19.54 10.92 -7.86
CA MET A 108 -18.15 10.60 -8.19
C MET A 108 -17.17 11.74 -7.95
N VAL A 109 -17.60 13.01 -8.09
CA VAL A 109 -16.70 14.17 -7.85
C VAL A 109 -16.31 14.24 -6.38
N ILE A 110 -17.27 14.06 -5.46
CA ILE A 110 -17.00 14.02 -4.01
C ILE A 110 -16.05 12.87 -3.68
N LEU A 111 -16.27 11.68 -4.25
CA LEU A 111 -15.41 10.51 -4.06
C LEU A 111 -13.98 10.77 -4.56
N LEU A 112 -13.81 11.38 -5.72
CA LEU A 112 -12.48 11.70 -6.26
C LEU A 112 -11.75 12.77 -5.42
N ILE A 113 -12.49 13.78 -4.93
CA ILE A 113 -11.92 14.77 -3.98
C ILE A 113 -11.48 14.09 -2.68
N ALA A 114 -12.33 13.24 -2.11
CA ALA A 114 -11.98 12.48 -0.92
C ALA A 114 -10.76 11.57 -1.18
N LEU A 115 -10.63 10.97 -2.36
CA LEU A 115 -9.49 10.14 -2.75
C LEU A 115 -8.18 10.95 -2.83
N PHE A 116 -8.22 12.16 -3.37
CA PHE A 116 -7.08 13.07 -3.35
C PHE A 116 -6.69 13.44 -1.90
N CYS A 117 -7.68 13.72 -1.04
CA CYS A 117 -7.46 13.99 0.38
C CYS A 117 -6.88 12.78 1.11
N THR A 118 -7.32 11.55 0.77
CA THR A 118 -6.72 10.30 1.28
C THR A 118 -5.26 10.19 0.90
N GLY A 119 -4.91 10.47 -0.36
CA GLY A 119 -3.51 10.53 -0.80
C GLY A 119 -2.69 11.57 -0.04
N LEU A 120 -3.25 12.73 0.26
CA LEU A 120 -2.61 13.77 1.07
C LEU A 120 -2.36 13.30 2.51
N GLN A 121 -3.36 12.70 3.15
CA GLN A 121 -3.25 12.12 4.49
C GLN A 121 -2.18 11.02 4.53
N SER A 122 -2.19 10.10 3.57
CA SER A 122 -1.20 9.03 3.46
C SER A 122 0.22 9.57 3.19
N THR A 123 0.34 10.70 2.45
CA THR A 123 1.61 11.40 2.26
C THR A 123 2.18 11.92 3.59
N LEU A 124 1.33 12.44 4.48
CA LEU A 124 1.74 12.90 5.82
C LEU A 124 2.12 11.74 6.75
N PHE A 125 1.44 10.59 6.62
CA PHE A 125 1.73 9.40 7.41
C PHE A 125 3.02 8.68 6.98
N GLY A 126 3.37 8.73 5.69
CA GLY A 126 4.50 8.01 5.10
C GLY A 126 5.84 8.19 5.84
N PRO A 127 6.33 9.42 6.08
CA PRO A 127 7.58 9.63 6.81
C PRO A 127 7.56 9.09 8.24
N VAL A 128 6.41 9.15 8.92
CA VAL A 128 6.27 8.65 10.30
C VAL A 128 6.33 7.12 10.31
N LYS A 129 5.77 6.46 9.31
CA LYS A 129 5.73 4.99 9.19
C LYS A 129 7.12 4.36 9.41
N TYR A 130 8.15 4.96 8.85
CA TYR A 130 9.51 4.41 8.94
C TYR A 130 10.34 5.08 10.03
N SER A 131 10.12 6.37 10.32
CA SER A 131 10.93 7.11 11.31
C SER A 131 10.60 6.75 12.76
N ILE A 132 9.45 6.16 13.04
CA ILE A 132 9.08 5.71 14.39
C ILE A 132 9.79 4.40 14.77
N LEU A 133 10.09 3.52 13.80
CA LEU A 133 10.62 2.18 14.07
C LEU A 133 11.91 2.18 14.86
N PRO A 134 12.94 3.01 14.53
CA PRO A 134 14.18 3.06 15.32
C PRO A 134 13.98 3.54 16.77
N SER A 135 12.88 4.24 17.04
CA SER A 135 12.56 4.74 18.38
C SER A 135 11.82 3.73 19.26
N VAL A 136 11.14 2.76 18.65
CA VAL A 136 10.32 1.75 19.36
C VAL A 136 10.92 0.35 19.31
N LEU A 137 11.92 0.11 18.46
CA LEU A 137 12.58 -1.17 18.26
C LEU A 137 14.07 -1.07 18.61
N LYS A 138 14.63 -2.19 19.05
CA LYS A 138 16.10 -2.33 19.22
C LYS A 138 16.76 -2.50 17.84
N PRO A 139 18.06 -2.18 17.71
CA PRO A 139 18.78 -2.34 16.44
C PRO A 139 18.63 -3.74 15.81
N GLU A 140 18.66 -4.80 16.63
CA GLU A 140 18.55 -6.20 16.21
C GLU A 140 17.11 -6.58 15.75
N GLU A 141 16.11 -5.77 16.15
CA GLU A 141 14.70 -5.97 15.83
C GLU A 141 14.26 -5.20 14.57
N LEU A 142 15.07 -4.24 14.10
CA LEU A 142 14.69 -3.33 13.02
C LEU A 142 14.38 -4.06 11.70
N THR A 143 15.21 -5.02 11.33
CA THR A 143 14.98 -5.77 10.07
C THR A 143 13.70 -6.58 10.15
N GLY A 144 13.47 -7.29 11.27
CA GLY A 144 12.23 -8.04 11.48
C GLY A 144 10.99 -7.16 11.62
N GLY A 145 11.13 -6.01 12.31
CA GLY A 145 10.04 -5.04 12.44
C GLY A 145 9.63 -4.41 11.10
N ASN A 146 10.60 -4.02 10.27
CA ASN A 146 10.33 -3.54 8.91
C ASN A 146 9.66 -4.65 8.06
N GLY A 147 10.17 -5.89 8.13
CA GLY A 147 9.57 -7.03 7.43
C GLY A 147 8.11 -7.27 7.83
N LEU A 148 7.78 -7.17 9.12
CA LEU A 148 6.40 -7.27 9.60
C LEU A 148 5.53 -6.13 9.08
N VAL A 149 6.02 -4.89 9.09
CA VAL A 149 5.29 -3.73 8.58
C VAL A 149 4.96 -3.90 7.08
N GLU A 150 5.93 -4.34 6.27
CA GLU A 150 5.72 -4.58 4.84
C GLU A 150 4.78 -5.77 4.58
N MET A 151 4.92 -6.87 5.33
CA MET A 151 3.98 -7.99 5.28
C MET A 151 2.56 -7.53 5.64
N GLY A 152 2.42 -6.79 6.75
CA GLY A 152 1.13 -6.26 7.19
C GLY A 152 0.50 -5.34 6.15
N THR A 153 1.28 -4.47 5.52
CA THR A 153 0.85 -3.61 4.41
C THR A 153 0.35 -4.44 3.23
N SER A 154 1.12 -5.44 2.78
CA SER A 154 0.77 -6.27 1.63
C SER A 154 -0.51 -7.08 1.85
N ILE A 155 -0.67 -7.69 3.03
CA ILE A 155 -1.89 -8.42 3.42
C ILE A 155 -3.08 -7.46 3.50
N SER A 156 -2.90 -6.28 4.09
CA SER A 156 -3.95 -5.27 4.22
C SER A 156 -4.42 -4.75 2.87
N ILE A 157 -3.50 -4.51 1.93
CA ILE A 157 -3.83 -4.13 0.56
C ILE A 157 -4.71 -5.20 -0.09
N LEU A 158 -4.28 -6.46 -0.06
CA LEU A 158 -5.02 -7.57 -0.66
C LEU A 158 -6.40 -7.75 -0.02
N CYS A 159 -6.46 -7.84 1.31
CA CYS A 159 -7.73 -7.97 2.02
C CYS A 159 -8.66 -6.79 1.79
N GLY A 160 -8.10 -5.56 1.73
CA GLY A 160 -8.86 -4.35 1.44
C GLY A 160 -9.47 -4.35 0.04
N MET A 161 -8.71 -4.79 -0.97
CA MET A 161 -9.20 -4.92 -2.34
C MET A 161 -10.32 -5.96 -2.44
N ILE A 162 -10.15 -7.13 -1.81
CA ILE A 162 -11.17 -8.18 -1.80
C ILE A 162 -12.43 -7.68 -1.08
N PHE A 163 -12.28 -7.16 0.12
CA PHE A 163 -13.41 -6.68 0.93
C PHE A 163 -14.16 -5.55 0.24
N GLY A 164 -13.45 -4.53 -0.26
CA GLY A 164 -14.05 -3.41 -0.99
C GLY A 164 -14.77 -3.85 -2.27
N GLY A 165 -14.23 -4.85 -2.98
CA GLY A 165 -14.87 -5.43 -4.16
C GLY A 165 -16.14 -6.22 -3.86
N LEU A 166 -16.21 -6.85 -2.70
CA LEU A 166 -17.35 -7.67 -2.28
C LEU A 166 -18.51 -6.84 -1.70
N ILE A 167 -18.27 -5.64 -1.21
CA ILE A 167 -19.29 -4.81 -0.52
C ILE A 167 -20.56 -4.71 -1.35
N PHE A 168 -20.46 -4.29 -2.61
CA PHE A 168 -21.61 -4.09 -3.48
C PHE A 168 -22.28 -5.40 -3.90
N GLN A 169 -21.52 -6.48 -4.02
CA GLN A 169 -22.07 -7.81 -4.34
C GLN A 169 -22.89 -8.37 -3.19
N ILE A 170 -22.42 -8.18 -1.94
CA ILE A 170 -23.08 -8.71 -0.74
C ILE A 170 -24.26 -7.83 -0.32
N ALA A 171 -24.09 -6.51 -0.35
CA ALA A 171 -25.08 -5.56 0.14
C ALA A 171 -26.17 -5.23 -0.91
N GLY A 172 -25.96 -5.55 -2.19
CA GLY A 172 -26.93 -5.32 -3.25
C GLY A 172 -27.37 -3.86 -3.32
N SER A 173 -28.68 -3.59 -3.14
CA SER A 173 -29.24 -2.24 -3.15
C SER A 173 -28.73 -1.32 -2.05
N HIS A 174 -28.16 -1.85 -0.98
CA HIS A 174 -27.57 -1.08 0.12
C HIS A 174 -26.04 -0.98 -0.01
N GLY A 175 -25.49 -1.20 -1.20
CA GLY A 175 -24.05 -1.12 -1.49
C GLY A 175 -23.43 0.21 -1.09
N PRO A 176 -24.01 1.37 -1.48
CA PRO A 176 -23.50 2.69 -1.11
C PRO A 176 -23.43 2.91 0.41
N GLU A 177 -24.48 2.57 1.15
CA GLU A 177 -24.54 2.72 2.62
C GLU A 177 -23.56 1.76 3.33
N ALA A 178 -23.43 0.54 2.80
CA ALA A 178 -22.48 -0.44 3.32
C ALA A 178 -21.03 0.02 3.10
N ALA A 179 -20.71 0.59 1.94
CA ALA A 179 -19.38 1.15 1.66
C ALA A 179 -19.09 2.35 2.57
N ALA A 180 -20.04 3.28 2.71
CA ALA A 180 -19.95 4.44 3.59
C ALA A 180 -19.68 4.02 5.06
N THR A 181 -20.46 3.06 5.55
CA THR A 181 -20.33 2.56 6.93
C THR A 181 -18.98 1.87 7.14
N ALA A 182 -18.55 1.03 6.19
CA ALA A 182 -17.30 0.28 6.29
C ALA A 182 -16.09 1.20 6.40
N VAL A 183 -15.94 2.20 5.49
CA VAL A 183 -14.76 3.07 5.50
C VAL A 183 -14.69 3.96 6.74
N ILE A 184 -15.83 4.44 7.27
CA ILE A 184 -15.87 5.20 8.52
C ILE A 184 -15.52 4.29 9.70
N ALA A 185 -16.09 3.09 9.78
CA ALA A 185 -15.85 2.17 10.90
C ALA A 185 -14.36 1.79 10.99
N ILE A 186 -13.70 1.54 9.86
CA ILE A 186 -12.27 1.23 9.80
C ILE A 186 -11.46 2.45 10.24
N ALA A 187 -11.77 3.66 9.74
CA ALA A 187 -11.08 4.90 10.10
C ALA A 187 -11.19 5.20 11.61
N VAL A 188 -12.39 5.06 12.19
CA VAL A 188 -12.61 5.24 13.63
C VAL A 188 -11.82 4.22 14.43
N THR A 189 -11.83 2.96 14.02
CA THR A 189 -11.03 1.90 14.66
C THR A 189 -9.53 2.23 14.61
N GLY A 190 -9.03 2.65 13.46
CA GLY A 190 -7.64 3.11 13.28
C GLY A 190 -7.28 4.26 14.21
N ASN A 191 -8.14 5.26 14.35
CA ASN A 191 -7.92 6.40 15.26
C ASN A 191 -7.92 5.99 16.74
N LEU A 192 -8.82 5.09 17.14
CA LEU A 192 -8.83 4.59 18.52
C LEU A 192 -7.53 3.86 18.85
N VAL A 193 -7.05 3.02 17.94
CA VAL A 193 -5.78 2.30 18.10
C VAL A 193 -4.58 3.26 18.06
N ALA A 194 -4.63 4.32 17.26
CA ALA A 194 -3.57 5.34 17.16
C ALA A 194 -3.24 6.00 18.51
N ARG A 195 -4.24 6.14 19.38
CA ARG A 195 -4.06 6.70 20.73
C ARG A 195 -3.26 5.79 21.66
N LEU A 196 -3.13 4.50 21.32
CA LEU A 196 -2.35 3.52 22.09
C LEU A 196 -0.88 3.44 21.62
N VAL A 197 -0.52 4.12 20.53
CA VAL A 197 0.86 4.18 20.04
C VAL A 197 1.72 4.90 21.08
N PRO A 198 2.94 4.41 21.40
CA PRO A 198 3.83 5.06 22.33
C PRO A 198 4.19 6.48 21.89
N ARG A 199 4.34 7.37 22.87
CA ARG A 199 4.86 8.72 22.62
C ARG A 199 6.32 8.63 22.22
N VAL A 200 6.67 9.30 21.15
CA VAL A 200 8.03 9.43 20.63
C VAL A 200 8.25 10.89 20.29
N ASP A 201 9.27 11.47 20.91
CA ASP A 201 9.57 12.88 20.76
C ASP A 201 9.88 13.28 19.30
N ALA A 202 9.70 14.54 19.02
CA ALA A 202 10.04 15.13 17.72
C ALA A 202 11.55 15.07 17.50
N GLY A 203 11.95 14.75 16.26
CA GLY A 203 13.38 14.75 15.89
C GLY A 203 13.98 16.15 15.85
N ALA A 204 13.21 17.15 15.44
CA ALA A 204 13.63 18.53 15.31
C ALA A 204 12.48 19.52 15.64
N PRO A 205 12.11 19.68 16.93
CA PRO A 205 10.98 20.52 17.34
C PRO A 205 11.13 21.98 16.95
N GLU A 206 12.35 22.49 16.88
CA GLU A 206 12.66 23.90 16.49
C GLU A 206 12.67 24.13 14.98
N LEU A 207 12.41 23.09 14.17
CA LEU A 207 12.43 23.19 12.71
C LEU A 207 11.39 24.24 12.23
N LYS A 208 11.85 25.20 11.44
CA LYS A 208 10.95 26.14 10.75
C LYS A 208 10.50 25.51 9.45
N ILE A 209 9.20 25.22 9.36
CA ILE A 209 8.63 24.60 8.15
C ILE A 209 8.69 25.60 7.00
N ASN A 210 9.30 25.16 5.90
CA ASN A 210 9.25 25.88 4.63
C ASN A 210 8.03 25.39 3.83
N TRP A 211 7.01 26.21 3.75
CA TRP A 211 5.76 25.87 3.06
C TRP A 211 5.87 25.80 1.54
N ASN A 212 6.97 26.29 0.97
CA ASN A 212 7.23 26.12 -0.45
C ASN A 212 7.90 24.75 -0.71
N PRO A 213 7.21 23.79 -1.34
CA PRO A 213 7.77 22.45 -1.55
C PRO A 213 8.91 22.42 -2.56
N ILE A 214 8.99 23.38 -3.49
CA ILE A 214 9.96 23.35 -4.58
C ILE A 214 11.41 23.53 -4.10
N PRO A 215 11.74 24.59 -3.32
CA PRO A 215 13.11 24.75 -2.79
C PRO A 215 13.51 23.60 -1.89
N GLU A 216 12.58 23.08 -1.07
CA GLU A 216 12.82 21.98 -0.15
C GLU A 216 13.10 20.67 -0.89
N SER A 217 12.28 20.33 -1.88
CA SER A 217 12.52 19.16 -2.73
C SER A 217 13.88 19.24 -3.44
N ARG A 218 14.27 20.44 -3.89
CA ARG A 218 15.60 20.67 -4.50
C ARG A 218 16.72 20.50 -3.47
N ALA A 219 16.53 20.95 -2.22
CA ALA A 219 17.51 20.81 -1.15
C ALA A 219 17.70 19.32 -0.76
N ILE A 220 16.61 18.57 -0.60
CA ILE A 220 16.62 17.13 -0.34
C ILE A 220 17.32 16.40 -1.49
N MET A 221 16.99 16.71 -2.75
CA MET A 221 17.62 16.11 -3.91
C MET A 221 19.13 16.40 -3.97
N ARG A 222 19.55 17.62 -3.61
CA ARG A 222 20.96 17.99 -3.53
C ARG A 222 21.69 17.23 -2.43
N LEU A 223 21.05 17.09 -1.25
CA LEU A 223 21.59 16.33 -0.13
C LEU A 223 21.77 14.85 -0.48
N THR A 224 20.75 14.24 -1.09
CA THR A 224 20.77 12.85 -1.57
C THR A 224 21.94 12.59 -2.53
N ARG A 225 22.29 13.57 -3.38
CA ARG A 225 23.40 13.43 -4.33
C ARG A 225 24.79 13.53 -3.70
N ARG A 226 24.93 14.09 -2.49
CA ARG A 226 26.22 14.26 -1.82
C ARG A 226 26.86 12.95 -1.37
N THR A 227 26.04 12.00 -0.92
CA THR A 227 26.51 10.71 -0.40
C THR A 227 26.14 9.60 -1.37
N LEU A 228 27.14 8.90 -1.92
CA LEU A 228 26.96 7.85 -2.93
C LEU A 228 26.04 6.72 -2.41
N ALA A 229 26.22 6.30 -1.15
CA ALA A 229 25.39 5.27 -0.53
C ALA A 229 23.92 5.68 -0.47
N VAL A 230 23.62 6.92 -0.02
CA VAL A 230 22.25 7.45 0.05
C VAL A 230 21.63 7.56 -1.34
N ARG A 231 22.38 8.10 -2.31
CA ARG A 231 21.93 8.19 -3.69
C ARG A 231 21.58 6.83 -4.28
N ASN A 232 22.45 5.85 -4.12
CA ASN A 232 22.23 4.51 -4.65
C ASN A 232 21.05 3.81 -3.94
N ALA A 233 20.87 4.00 -2.63
CA ALA A 233 19.73 3.48 -1.90
C ALA A 233 18.41 4.09 -2.42
N VAL A 234 18.34 5.41 -2.60
CA VAL A 234 17.15 6.08 -3.13
C VAL A 234 16.84 5.60 -4.55
N LEU A 235 17.84 5.50 -5.42
CA LEU A 235 17.65 5.01 -6.79
C LEU A 235 17.20 3.55 -6.80
N GLY A 236 17.79 2.69 -5.95
CA GLY A 236 17.42 1.28 -5.85
C GLY A 236 15.97 1.09 -5.37
N VAL A 237 15.56 1.82 -4.32
CA VAL A 237 14.18 1.79 -3.82
C VAL A 237 13.19 2.35 -4.86
N SER A 238 13.56 3.45 -5.54
CA SER A 238 12.72 4.04 -6.59
C SER A 238 12.53 3.08 -7.77
N TRP A 239 13.61 2.40 -8.18
CA TRP A 239 13.56 1.39 -9.23
C TRP A 239 12.71 0.18 -8.84
N PHE A 240 12.86 -0.31 -7.61
CA PHE A 240 12.05 -1.42 -7.09
C PHE A 240 10.55 -1.10 -7.13
N TRP A 241 10.15 0.08 -6.64
CA TRP A 241 8.75 0.51 -6.67
C TRP A 241 8.24 0.76 -8.09
N PHE A 242 9.09 1.27 -8.98
CA PHE A 242 8.74 1.44 -10.39
C PHE A 242 8.43 0.08 -11.04
N VAL A 243 9.32 -0.91 -10.89
CA VAL A 243 9.11 -2.25 -11.42
C VAL A 243 7.86 -2.89 -10.83
N GLY A 244 7.67 -2.81 -9.50
CA GLY A 244 6.48 -3.32 -8.83
C GLY A 244 5.19 -2.70 -9.34
N THR A 245 5.18 -1.38 -9.57
CA THR A 245 4.03 -0.66 -10.12
C THR A 245 3.73 -1.10 -11.56
N VAL A 246 4.75 -1.22 -12.40
CA VAL A 246 4.58 -1.70 -13.78
C VAL A 246 4.00 -3.12 -13.80
N LEU A 247 4.54 -4.02 -12.98
CA LEU A 247 4.05 -5.40 -12.89
C LEU A 247 2.59 -5.46 -12.46
N THR A 248 2.23 -4.77 -11.38
CA THR A 248 0.85 -4.76 -10.87
C THR A 248 -0.13 -4.10 -11.85
N ALA A 249 0.30 -3.05 -12.57
CA ALA A 249 -0.52 -2.39 -13.58
C ALA A 249 -0.76 -3.26 -14.83
N GLN A 250 0.21 -4.10 -15.20
CA GLN A 250 0.09 -5.00 -16.35
C GLN A 250 -0.60 -6.33 -16.02
N LEU A 251 -0.71 -6.68 -14.76
CA LEU A 251 -1.25 -7.97 -14.31
C LEU A 251 -2.67 -8.26 -14.80
N PRO A 252 -3.64 -7.30 -14.81
CA PRO A 252 -4.98 -7.52 -15.37
C PRO A 252 -4.94 -7.87 -16.86
N THR A 253 -4.18 -7.10 -17.63
CA THR A 253 -4.01 -7.29 -19.08
C THR A 253 -3.34 -8.63 -19.37
N TYR A 254 -2.30 -8.97 -18.60
CA TYR A 254 -1.60 -10.24 -18.73
C TYR A 254 -2.52 -11.43 -18.42
N ALA A 255 -3.31 -11.37 -17.32
CA ALA A 255 -4.27 -12.40 -16.97
C ALA A 255 -5.31 -12.62 -18.08
N GLN A 256 -5.82 -11.55 -18.65
CA GLN A 256 -6.85 -11.61 -19.70
C GLN A 256 -6.30 -12.07 -21.06
N LEU A 257 -5.23 -11.44 -21.53
CA LEU A 257 -4.73 -11.66 -22.91
C LEU A 257 -3.79 -12.87 -23.03
N ASN A 258 -2.99 -13.16 -22.01
CA ASN A 258 -2.01 -14.22 -22.09
C ASN A 258 -2.44 -15.51 -21.38
N LEU A 259 -3.26 -15.42 -20.33
CA LEU A 259 -3.76 -16.57 -19.59
C LEU A 259 -5.21 -16.92 -19.90
N GLY A 260 -5.94 -16.04 -20.65
CA GLY A 260 -7.35 -16.25 -21.01
C GLY A 260 -8.30 -16.19 -19.81
N GLY A 261 -7.87 -15.66 -18.68
CA GLY A 261 -8.61 -15.65 -17.43
C GLY A 261 -9.64 -14.51 -17.32
N GLN A 262 -10.60 -14.71 -16.43
CA GLN A 262 -11.54 -13.69 -15.99
C GLN A 262 -10.93 -12.84 -14.84
N GLN A 263 -11.76 -11.97 -14.25
CA GLN A 263 -11.36 -11.11 -13.13
C GLN A 263 -10.85 -11.90 -11.91
N ASP A 264 -11.37 -13.11 -11.67
CA ASP A 264 -10.95 -13.99 -10.58
C ASP A 264 -9.48 -14.45 -10.74
N LEU A 265 -9.03 -14.73 -11.97
CA LEU A 265 -7.64 -15.08 -12.23
C LEU A 265 -6.68 -13.91 -11.98
N TYR A 266 -7.08 -12.69 -12.33
CA TYR A 266 -6.34 -11.48 -11.96
C TYR A 266 -6.23 -11.32 -10.44
N VAL A 267 -7.34 -11.47 -9.70
CA VAL A 267 -7.34 -11.38 -8.24
C VAL A 267 -6.46 -12.46 -7.61
N PHE A 268 -6.49 -13.67 -8.16
CA PHE A 268 -5.62 -14.78 -7.74
C PHE A 268 -4.15 -14.45 -7.96
N ALA A 269 -3.77 -13.94 -9.13
CA ALA A 269 -2.40 -13.54 -9.43
C ALA A 269 -1.91 -12.39 -8.51
N LEU A 270 -2.79 -11.43 -8.20
CA LEU A 270 -2.51 -10.36 -7.25
C LEU A 270 -2.33 -10.91 -5.82
N ALA A 271 -3.12 -11.92 -5.44
CA ALA A 271 -2.97 -12.60 -4.16
C ALA A 271 -1.61 -13.30 -4.05
N LEU A 272 -1.20 -14.03 -5.08
CA LEU A 272 0.13 -14.66 -5.15
C LEU A 272 1.26 -13.62 -5.05
N PHE A 273 1.15 -12.51 -5.78
CA PHE A 273 2.10 -11.41 -5.68
C PHE A 273 2.19 -10.84 -4.25
N SER A 274 1.05 -10.61 -3.60
CA SER A 274 1.00 -10.07 -2.24
C SER A 274 1.55 -11.06 -1.20
N ILE A 275 1.22 -12.35 -1.34
CA ILE A 275 1.76 -13.42 -0.49
C ILE A 275 3.28 -13.54 -0.69
N GLY A 276 3.75 -13.49 -1.94
CA GLY A 276 5.18 -13.53 -2.27
C GLY A 276 5.93 -12.35 -1.66
N THR A 277 5.39 -11.14 -1.76
CA THR A 277 5.97 -9.93 -1.14
C THR A 277 6.01 -10.06 0.38
N GLY A 278 4.92 -10.51 1.00
CA GLY A 278 4.86 -10.73 2.44
C GLY A 278 5.84 -11.80 2.93
N ALA A 279 5.91 -12.94 2.24
CA ALA A 279 6.85 -14.01 2.55
C ALA A 279 8.31 -13.56 2.36
N GLY A 280 8.62 -12.85 1.28
CA GLY A 280 9.95 -12.28 1.03
C GLY A 280 10.37 -11.29 2.11
N SER A 281 9.46 -10.43 2.56
CA SER A 281 9.71 -9.48 3.65
C SER A 281 10.05 -10.19 4.97
N LEU A 282 9.38 -11.30 5.28
CA LEU A 282 9.67 -12.10 6.46
C LEU A 282 10.99 -12.88 6.35
N LEU A 283 11.30 -13.39 5.15
CA LEU A 283 12.54 -14.10 4.88
C LEU A 283 13.76 -13.19 4.98
N CYS A 284 13.61 -11.90 4.72
CA CYS A 284 14.70 -10.93 4.78
C CYS A 284 15.42 -10.93 6.12
N GLU A 285 14.69 -10.98 7.25
CA GLU A 285 15.30 -11.06 8.60
C GLU A 285 16.18 -12.30 8.78
N ARG A 286 15.73 -13.45 8.27
CA ARG A 286 16.50 -14.70 8.39
C ARG A 286 17.72 -14.70 7.50
N LEU A 287 17.58 -14.26 6.26
CA LEU A 287 18.66 -14.24 5.26
C LEU A 287 19.73 -13.19 5.59
N SER A 288 19.36 -12.08 6.23
CA SER A 288 20.27 -11.01 6.63
C SER A 288 20.95 -11.26 7.98
N GLY A 289 20.63 -12.35 8.68
CA GLY A 289 21.17 -12.60 10.02
C GLY A 289 20.83 -11.50 11.04
N ARG A 290 19.72 -10.78 10.84
CA ARG A 290 19.23 -9.63 11.64
C ARG A 290 20.12 -8.40 11.56
N THR A 291 20.89 -8.28 10.51
CA THR A 291 21.70 -7.10 10.20
C THR A 291 21.22 -6.49 8.88
N VAL A 292 21.66 -5.28 8.59
CA VAL A 292 21.38 -4.66 7.28
C VAL A 292 22.37 -5.24 6.28
N GLU A 293 21.92 -6.23 5.48
CA GLU A 293 22.74 -6.94 4.49
C GLU A 293 22.41 -6.47 3.07
N ILE A 294 23.25 -5.59 2.52
CA ILE A 294 23.06 -5.02 1.18
C ILE A 294 23.15 -6.09 0.08
N GLY A 295 23.89 -7.19 0.32
CA GLY A 295 24.03 -8.29 -0.64
C GLY A 295 22.73 -8.99 -1.02
N LEU A 296 21.67 -8.88 -0.20
CA LEU A 296 20.35 -9.42 -0.53
C LEU A 296 19.64 -8.65 -1.64
N VAL A 297 19.97 -7.38 -1.88
CA VAL A 297 19.32 -6.56 -2.90
C VAL A 297 19.60 -7.07 -4.32
N PRO A 298 20.86 -7.31 -4.73
CA PRO A 298 21.16 -7.95 -6.02
C PRO A 298 20.53 -9.34 -6.15
N LEU A 299 20.56 -10.15 -5.10
CA LEU A 299 19.96 -11.50 -5.11
C LEU A 299 18.46 -11.43 -5.42
N GLY A 300 17.74 -10.54 -4.75
CA GLY A 300 16.32 -10.29 -5.02
C GLY A 300 16.07 -9.78 -6.44
N ALA A 301 16.90 -8.85 -6.93
CA ALA A 301 16.78 -8.30 -8.29
C ALA A 301 17.02 -9.38 -9.36
N PHE A 302 18.01 -10.25 -9.18
CA PHE A 302 18.22 -11.39 -10.06
C PHE A 302 17.06 -12.39 -10.02
N GLY A 303 16.50 -12.65 -8.83
CA GLY A 303 15.32 -13.49 -8.69
C GLY A 303 14.12 -12.93 -9.47
N ILE A 304 13.79 -11.64 -9.29
CA ILE A 304 12.73 -10.98 -10.07
C ILE A 304 12.98 -11.12 -11.57
N SER A 305 14.21 -10.84 -12.02
CA SER A 305 14.56 -10.91 -13.44
C SER A 305 14.43 -12.34 -14.00
N ALA A 306 14.89 -13.35 -13.26
CA ALA A 306 14.80 -14.75 -13.66
C ALA A 306 13.35 -15.21 -13.78
N PHE A 307 12.50 -14.91 -12.79
CA PHE A 307 11.09 -15.28 -12.82
C PHE A 307 10.29 -14.51 -13.88
N LEU A 308 10.64 -13.26 -14.17
CA LEU A 308 10.00 -12.52 -15.26
C LEU A 308 10.39 -13.07 -16.63
N LEU A 309 11.63 -13.52 -16.80
CA LEU A 309 12.06 -14.22 -18.02
C LEU A 309 11.34 -15.57 -18.15
N ASP A 310 11.24 -16.34 -17.06
CA ASP A 310 10.50 -17.61 -17.08
C ASP A 310 9.03 -17.38 -17.44
N LEU A 311 8.39 -16.38 -16.84
CA LEU A 311 7.01 -15.98 -17.15
C LEU A 311 6.83 -15.56 -18.60
N TYR A 312 7.83 -14.89 -19.20
CA TYR A 312 7.81 -14.53 -20.61
C TYR A 312 7.84 -15.76 -21.53
N PHE A 313 8.65 -16.77 -21.20
CA PHE A 313 8.78 -18.01 -21.99
C PHE A 313 7.70 -19.05 -21.68
N ALA A 314 7.05 -18.97 -20.52
CA ALA A 314 5.98 -19.88 -20.10
C ALA A 314 4.64 -19.64 -20.82
N ARG A 315 4.62 -18.84 -21.90
CA ARG A 315 3.39 -18.56 -22.66
C ARG A 315 2.77 -19.83 -23.20
N PRO A 316 1.44 -20.04 -23.06
CA PRO A 316 0.76 -21.13 -23.74
C PRO A 316 1.00 -21.04 -25.25
N GLY A 317 1.42 -22.12 -25.89
CA GLY A 317 1.69 -22.16 -27.33
C GLY A 317 0.47 -22.03 -28.23
N ALA A 318 -0.75 -22.11 -27.68
CA ALA A 318 -2.02 -21.88 -28.33
C ALA A 318 -2.71 -20.66 -27.73
N ALA A 319 -3.52 -19.95 -28.50
CA ALA A 319 -4.36 -18.89 -27.97
C ALA A 319 -5.20 -19.45 -26.81
N PRO A 320 -5.10 -18.86 -25.60
CA PRO A 320 -5.81 -19.38 -24.45
C PRO A 320 -7.31 -19.34 -24.69
N ALA A 321 -8.04 -20.34 -24.21
CA ALA A 321 -9.49 -20.29 -24.17
C ALA A 321 -9.91 -19.02 -23.39
N THR A 322 -10.80 -18.25 -23.92
CA THR A 322 -11.24 -17.00 -23.27
C THR A 322 -12.23 -17.28 -22.14
N GLY A 323 -12.14 -16.55 -21.04
CA GLY A 323 -13.12 -16.61 -19.97
C GLY A 323 -12.93 -17.75 -18.95
N LEU A 324 -11.67 -18.21 -18.76
CA LEU A 324 -11.35 -19.27 -17.83
C LEU A 324 -11.52 -18.81 -16.37
N SER A 325 -12.18 -19.63 -15.56
CA SER A 325 -12.15 -19.54 -14.11
C SER A 325 -10.81 -20.07 -13.56
N ILE A 326 -10.49 -19.75 -12.30
CA ILE A 326 -9.27 -20.26 -11.62
C ILE A 326 -9.18 -21.80 -11.72
N GLY A 327 -10.29 -22.50 -11.44
CA GLY A 327 -10.35 -23.97 -11.46
C GLY A 327 -10.07 -24.55 -12.86
N GLN A 328 -10.59 -23.92 -13.90
CA GLN A 328 -10.35 -24.35 -15.28
C GLN A 328 -8.90 -24.03 -15.72
N PHE A 329 -8.37 -22.88 -15.28
CA PHE A 329 -6.99 -22.51 -15.56
C PHE A 329 -5.99 -23.50 -14.94
N VAL A 330 -6.14 -23.84 -13.67
CA VAL A 330 -5.23 -24.77 -12.96
C VAL A 330 -5.24 -26.18 -13.58
N GLN A 331 -6.33 -26.60 -14.23
CA GLN A 331 -6.45 -27.88 -14.91
C GLN A 331 -5.78 -27.89 -16.31
N GLN A 332 -5.36 -26.75 -16.85
CA GLN A 332 -4.70 -26.72 -18.14
C GLN A 332 -3.26 -27.25 -18.04
N PRO A 333 -2.80 -28.03 -19.04
CA PRO A 333 -1.40 -28.45 -19.11
C PRO A 333 -0.46 -27.24 -19.13
N GLY A 334 0.46 -27.15 -18.17
CA GLY A 334 1.43 -26.07 -18.06
C GLY A 334 0.99 -24.85 -17.24
N SER A 335 -0.23 -24.82 -16.68
CA SER A 335 -0.72 -23.72 -15.84
C SER A 335 -0.01 -23.61 -14.48
N VAL A 336 0.61 -24.67 -14.01
CA VAL A 336 1.32 -24.77 -12.71
C VAL A 336 2.81 -24.49 -12.86
N ARG A 337 3.24 -24.06 -14.02
CA ARG A 337 4.60 -23.60 -14.28
C ARG A 337 4.67 -22.06 -14.15
#